data_1f03140f7ad233d3638351523e559890
#
_entry.id   1f03140f7ad233d3638351523e559890
#
_cell.length_a   1.000
_cell.length_b   1.000
_cell.length_c   1.000
_cell.angle_alpha   90.00
_cell.angle_beta   90.00
_cell.angle_gamma   90.00
#
_symmetry.space_group_name_H-M   'P 1'
#
loop_
_entity.id
_entity.type
_entity.pdbx_description
1 polymer ?
#
loop_
_entity_poly.entity_id
_entity_poly.type
_entity_poly.pdbx_seq_one_letter_code
_entity_poly.pdbx_strand_id
1 'polypeptide(L)'
;REYDPESGLYYYRARYYDAKVGRFISEDPIGFNGGDVNLYSYVEQNPVNWVDPWGLLKYNRKPPYTVPPSGDTLKALECLEKCLGVPDLLVTGGAEKSGHSKGSKHYEGKACDIAGPKDLNPNECAKKCGFTHGQYEDYPGENKDHWHYQIGPGLGVPKL
;
A
#
# COMPACT_ATOMS: atom_id res chain seq x y z
N ARG A 1 -4.00 -14.67 -3.92
CA ARG A 1 -3.17 -14.77 -5.12
C ARG A 1 -3.59 -15.98 -5.90
N GLU A 2 -3.52 -15.90 -7.22
CA GLU A 2 -3.95 -16.99 -8.08
C GLU A 2 -2.83 -18.01 -8.15
N TYR A 3 -3.17 -19.25 -7.84
CA TYR A 3 -2.25 -20.37 -8.00
C TYR A 3 -2.32 -20.86 -9.45
N ASP A 4 -1.18 -20.95 -10.08
CA ASP A 4 -1.02 -21.52 -11.42
C ASP A 4 -0.59 -23.00 -11.28
N PRO A 5 -1.49 -23.96 -11.55
CA PRO A 5 -1.18 -25.37 -11.38
C PRO A 5 -0.18 -25.90 -12.44
N GLU A 6 -0.04 -25.24 -13.59
CA GLU A 6 0.89 -25.66 -14.64
C GLU A 6 2.34 -25.37 -14.26
N SER A 7 2.60 -24.18 -13.70
CA SER A 7 3.94 -23.79 -13.23
C SER A 7 4.21 -24.13 -11.77
N GLY A 8 3.17 -24.33 -10.96
CA GLY A 8 3.26 -24.50 -9.51
C GLY A 8 3.59 -23.22 -8.75
N LEU A 9 3.41 -22.07 -9.39
CA LEU A 9 3.73 -20.76 -8.86
C LEU A 9 2.47 -19.99 -8.46
N TYR A 10 2.63 -18.93 -7.68
CA TYR A 10 1.57 -17.98 -7.36
C TYR A 10 1.75 -16.69 -8.14
N TYR A 11 0.73 -16.30 -8.90
CA TYR A 11 0.73 -15.04 -9.64
C TYR A 11 0.41 -13.87 -8.71
N TYR A 12 1.37 -12.98 -8.52
CA TYR A 12 1.31 -11.76 -7.73
C TYR A 12 1.22 -10.50 -8.61
N ARG A 13 0.58 -10.61 -9.78
CA ARG A 13 0.42 -9.54 -10.76
C ARG A 13 1.75 -9.07 -11.37
N ALA A 14 2.61 -8.38 -10.62
CA ALA A 14 3.88 -7.91 -11.13
C ALA A 14 4.94 -9.01 -11.22
N ARG A 15 4.85 -10.02 -10.35
CA ARG A 15 5.82 -11.11 -10.24
C ARG A 15 5.16 -12.46 -9.99
N TYR A 16 5.88 -13.53 -10.24
CA TYR A 16 5.51 -14.88 -9.81
C TYR A 16 6.29 -15.26 -8.55
N TYR A 17 5.59 -15.81 -7.58
CA TYR A 17 6.14 -16.26 -6.31
C TYR A 17 6.22 -17.78 -6.25
N ASP A 18 7.37 -18.31 -5.89
CA ASP A 18 7.61 -19.73 -5.62
C ASP A 18 7.53 -20.00 -4.11
N ALA A 19 6.44 -20.64 -3.70
CA ALA A 19 6.22 -20.98 -2.29
C ALA A 19 7.16 -22.08 -1.77
N LYS A 20 7.78 -22.87 -2.66
CA LYS A 20 8.74 -23.91 -2.27
C LYS A 20 10.08 -23.30 -1.88
N VAL A 21 10.45 -22.20 -2.54
CA VAL A 21 11.71 -21.49 -2.28
C VAL A 21 11.51 -20.26 -1.41
N GLY A 22 10.26 -19.77 -1.27
CA GLY A 22 9.91 -18.65 -0.41
C GLY A 22 10.28 -17.28 -0.98
N ARG A 23 10.37 -17.14 -2.31
CA ARG A 23 10.76 -15.88 -2.97
C ARG A 23 10.11 -15.71 -4.33
N PHE A 24 10.21 -14.51 -4.88
CA PHE A 24 9.88 -14.27 -6.28
C PHE A 24 10.90 -14.92 -7.23
N ILE A 25 10.44 -15.33 -8.43
CA ILE A 25 11.31 -15.95 -9.45
C ILE A 25 11.94 -14.94 -10.41
N SER A 26 11.49 -13.69 -10.37
CA SER A 26 12.08 -12.57 -11.13
C SER A 26 12.53 -11.47 -10.18
N GLU A 27 13.45 -10.65 -10.64
CA GLU A 27 13.86 -9.44 -9.94
C GLU A 27 12.69 -8.49 -9.77
N ASP A 28 12.75 -7.66 -8.73
CA ASP A 28 11.82 -6.58 -8.56
C ASP A 28 11.96 -5.62 -9.75
N PRO A 29 10.87 -5.33 -10.50
CA PRO A 29 10.93 -4.44 -11.66
C PRO A 29 11.35 -3.02 -11.30
N ILE A 30 11.38 -2.67 -10.02
CA ILE A 30 11.76 -1.37 -9.49
C ILE A 30 13.15 -1.36 -8.87
N GLY A 31 13.82 -2.50 -8.87
CA GLY A 31 15.18 -2.63 -8.36
C GLY A 31 15.29 -2.29 -6.87
N PHE A 32 16.37 -1.63 -6.49
CA PHE A 32 16.63 -1.27 -5.08
C PHE A 32 15.66 -0.23 -4.49
N ASN A 33 14.80 0.37 -5.29
CA ASN A 33 13.74 1.25 -4.79
C ASN A 33 12.66 0.47 -4.01
N GLY A 34 12.60 -0.87 -4.16
CA GLY A 34 11.78 -1.77 -3.35
C GLY A 34 12.16 -1.83 -1.86
N GLY A 35 13.22 -1.12 -1.47
CA GLY A 35 13.66 -1.05 -0.08
C GLY A 35 14.39 -2.31 0.41
N ASP A 36 14.57 -3.32 -0.44
CA ASP A 36 15.34 -4.53 -0.14
C ASP A 36 16.54 -4.65 -1.07
N VAL A 37 17.69 -4.99 -0.52
CA VAL A 37 18.89 -5.28 -1.32
C VAL A 37 18.78 -6.60 -2.09
N ASN A 38 17.88 -7.48 -1.67
CA ASN A 38 17.55 -8.72 -2.35
C ASN A 38 16.32 -8.52 -3.25
N LEU A 39 16.55 -8.30 -4.53
CA LEU A 39 15.50 -8.03 -5.52
C LEU A 39 14.50 -9.18 -5.72
N TYR A 40 14.76 -10.36 -5.19
CA TYR A 40 13.87 -11.53 -5.25
C TYR A 40 13.11 -11.76 -3.94
N SER A 41 13.36 -10.96 -2.93
CA SER A 41 12.76 -11.13 -1.59
C SER A 41 11.24 -10.97 -1.63
N TYR A 42 10.55 -11.81 -0.85
CA TYR A 42 9.15 -11.63 -0.53
C TYR A 42 9.05 -11.03 0.87
N VAL A 43 8.57 -9.79 0.96
CA VAL A 43 8.30 -9.04 2.19
C VAL A 43 9.46 -9.10 3.22
N GLU A 44 10.70 -8.88 2.75
CA GLU A 44 11.92 -8.92 3.58
C GLU A 44 12.08 -10.24 4.37
N GLN A 45 11.62 -11.35 3.78
CA GLN A 45 11.61 -12.68 4.41
C GLN A 45 10.81 -12.74 5.72
N ASN A 46 9.86 -11.86 5.91
CA ASN A 46 9.01 -11.77 7.11
C ASN A 46 7.50 -11.91 6.80
N PRO A 47 7.06 -13.04 6.24
CA PRO A 47 5.67 -13.25 5.83
C PRO A 47 4.69 -13.39 7.00
N VAL A 48 5.21 -13.47 8.24
CA VAL A 48 4.38 -13.49 9.45
C VAL A 48 3.82 -12.10 9.77
N ASN A 49 4.57 -11.05 9.47
CA ASN A 49 4.22 -9.67 9.76
C ASN A 49 3.70 -8.90 8.54
N TRP A 50 4.15 -9.28 7.34
CA TRP A 50 3.90 -8.54 6.11
C TRP A 50 3.23 -9.40 5.05
N VAL A 51 2.49 -8.75 4.18
CA VAL A 51 1.96 -9.32 2.93
C VAL A 51 2.27 -8.38 1.78
N ASP A 52 2.49 -8.94 0.61
CA ASP A 52 2.59 -8.20 -0.63
C ASP A 52 1.40 -8.54 -1.53
N PRO A 53 0.38 -7.68 -1.63
CA PRO A 53 -0.80 -7.97 -2.44
C PRO A 53 -0.57 -7.87 -3.94
N TRP A 54 0.46 -7.18 -4.40
CA TRP A 54 0.67 -6.89 -5.82
C TRP A 54 1.98 -7.41 -6.38
N GLY A 55 2.84 -7.98 -5.55
CA GLY A 55 4.22 -8.24 -5.93
C GLY A 55 5.08 -6.96 -5.98
N LEU A 56 4.66 -5.91 -5.26
CA LEU A 56 5.30 -4.60 -5.25
C LEU A 56 5.20 -3.89 -3.90
N LEU A 57 4.11 -4.08 -3.13
CA LEU A 57 3.82 -3.34 -1.88
C LEU A 57 3.79 -4.25 -0.67
N LYS A 58 4.35 -3.77 0.43
CA LYS A 58 4.29 -4.43 1.75
C LYS A 58 3.13 -3.90 2.58
N TYR A 59 2.35 -4.80 3.19
CA TYR A 59 1.31 -4.48 4.17
C TYR A 59 1.60 -5.18 5.50
N ASN A 60 1.51 -4.44 6.61
CA ASN A 60 1.70 -5.01 7.95
C ASN A 60 0.55 -5.95 8.32
N ARG A 61 0.85 -7.14 8.83
CA ARG A 61 -0.13 -8.15 9.26
C ARG A 61 -0.51 -8.08 10.74
N LYS A 62 0.34 -7.49 11.59
CA LYS A 62 0.10 -7.43 13.05
C LYS A 62 -0.44 -6.07 13.47
N PRO A 63 -1.25 -6.00 14.54
CA PRO A 63 -1.67 -4.71 15.09
C PRO A 63 -0.46 -3.87 15.56
N PRO A 64 -0.40 -2.58 15.21
CA PRO A 64 -1.28 -1.91 14.26
C PRO A 64 -0.96 -2.38 12.83
N TYR A 65 -1.78 -3.28 12.29
CA TYR A 65 -1.54 -3.83 10.96
C TYR A 65 -2.34 -3.09 9.91
N THR A 66 -1.74 -2.99 8.73
CA THR A 66 -2.41 -2.46 7.56
C THR A 66 -3.31 -3.52 6.95
N VAL A 67 -4.61 -3.26 6.96
CA VAL A 67 -5.58 -4.06 6.22
C VAL A 67 -5.77 -3.38 4.87
N PRO A 68 -5.50 -4.07 3.74
CA PRO A 68 -5.67 -3.47 2.43
C PRO A 68 -7.07 -2.88 2.28
N PRO A 69 -7.21 -1.66 1.74
CA PRO A 69 -8.51 -1.09 1.44
C PRO A 69 -9.25 -1.94 0.40
N SER A 70 -10.53 -1.76 0.25
CA SER A 70 -11.37 -2.56 -0.64
C SER A 70 -12.06 -1.74 -1.71
N GLY A 71 -12.62 -2.40 -2.71
CA GLY A 71 -13.46 -1.78 -3.73
C GLY A 71 -12.77 -0.65 -4.49
N ASP A 72 -13.42 0.50 -4.53
CA ASP A 72 -12.94 1.66 -5.32
C ASP A 72 -11.68 2.30 -4.72
N THR A 73 -11.52 2.24 -3.41
CA THR A 73 -10.29 2.75 -2.74
C THR A 73 -9.06 1.96 -3.17
N LEU A 74 -9.21 0.64 -3.33
CA LEU A 74 -8.13 -0.21 -3.82
C LEU A 74 -7.74 0.12 -5.26
N LYS A 75 -8.74 0.30 -6.14
CA LYS A 75 -8.51 0.70 -7.53
C LYS A 75 -7.85 2.08 -7.62
N ALA A 76 -8.30 3.02 -6.77
CA ALA A 76 -7.72 4.35 -6.70
C ALA A 76 -6.25 4.30 -6.24
N LEU A 77 -5.92 3.43 -5.30
CA LEU A 77 -4.54 3.22 -4.84
C LEU A 77 -3.65 2.61 -5.94
N GLU A 78 -4.15 1.61 -6.66
CA GLU A 78 -3.45 1.01 -7.81
C GLU A 78 -3.19 2.05 -8.93
N CYS A 79 -4.16 2.94 -9.16
CA CYS A 79 -4.02 4.05 -10.11
C CYS A 79 -3.00 5.07 -9.60
N LEU A 80 -3.04 5.43 -8.32
CA LEU A 80 -2.13 6.39 -7.69
C LEU A 80 -0.67 5.96 -7.84
N GLU A 81 -0.40 4.70 -7.56
CA GLU A 81 0.91 4.08 -7.73
C GLU A 81 1.44 4.25 -9.17
N LYS A 82 0.61 3.91 -10.15
CA LYS A 82 0.96 4.07 -11.57
C LYS A 82 1.17 5.54 -11.96
N CYS A 83 0.31 6.43 -11.47
CA CYS A 83 0.38 7.85 -11.78
C CYS A 83 1.65 8.50 -11.23
N LEU A 84 2.05 8.13 -10.02
CA LEU A 84 3.26 8.65 -9.39
C LEU A 84 4.54 8.08 -10.01
N GLY A 85 4.44 6.94 -10.72
CA GLY A 85 5.61 6.22 -11.20
C GLY A 85 6.52 5.74 -10.07
N VAL A 86 5.97 5.66 -8.86
CA VAL A 86 6.63 5.15 -7.66
C VAL A 86 6.13 3.73 -7.43
N PRO A 87 6.93 2.75 -7.79
CA PRO A 87 6.45 1.37 -7.84
C PRO A 87 6.31 0.69 -6.47
N ASP A 88 6.64 1.38 -5.38
CA ASP A 88 6.54 0.91 -3.99
C ASP A 88 5.95 1.98 -3.08
N LEU A 89 4.68 2.29 -3.29
CA LEU A 89 3.95 3.01 -2.26
C LEU A 89 3.82 2.12 -1.03
N LEU A 90 4.56 2.42 0.02
CA LEU A 90 4.37 1.76 1.31
C LEU A 90 3.04 2.22 1.90
N VAL A 91 2.05 1.33 1.88
CA VAL A 91 0.75 1.56 2.51
C VAL A 91 0.88 1.25 3.99
N THR A 92 0.67 2.24 4.84
CA THR A 92 0.79 2.15 6.29
C THR A 92 -0.56 2.09 7.00
N GLY A 93 -1.65 2.47 6.33
CA GLY A 93 -3.02 2.38 6.81
C GLY A 93 -4.02 2.05 5.69
N GLY A 94 -5.02 1.24 5.98
CA GLY A 94 -6.04 0.79 5.02
C GLY A 94 -7.41 0.60 5.67
N ALA A 95 -7.96 -0.60 5.68
CA ALA A 95 -9.29 -0.91 6.21
C ALA A 95 -9.26 -1.48 7.64
N GLU A 96 -8.42 -0.96 8.51
CA GLU A 96 -8.30 -1.39 9.89
C GLU A 96 -9.62 -1.21 10.66
N LYS A 97 -9.87 -2.10 11.62
CA LYS A 97 -11.07 -2.06 12.46
C LYS A 97 -10.83 -1.35 13.81
N SER A 98 -9.62 -0.87 14.06
CA SER A 98 -9.23 -0.16 15.28
C SER A 98 -8.06 0.78 15.02
N GLY A 99 -7.75 1.65 15.96
CA GLY A 99 -6.59 2.54 15.87
C GLY A 99 -6.88 3.93 15.28
N HIS A 100 -8.06 4.14 14.71
CA HIS A 100 -8.46 5.43 14.13
C HIS A 100 -9.54 6.12 14.96
N SER A 101 -9.73 7.41 14.75
CA SER A 101 -10.78 8.19 15.36
C SER A 101 -12.17 7.72 14.94
N LYS A 102 -13.17 7.85 15.84
CA LYS A 102 -14.57 7.50 15.54
C LYS A 102 -15.04 8.25 14.28
N GLY A 103 -15.57 7.51 13.31
CA GLY A 103 -16.04 8.05 12.03
C GLY A 103 -14.96 8.12 10.94
N SER A 104 -13.77 7.60 11.19
CA SER A 104 -12.71 7.48 10.18
C SER A 104 -13.16 6.64 8.99
N LYS A 105 -12.79 7.07 7.80
CA LYS A 105 -13.05 6.35 6.54
C LYS A 105 -12.27 5.04 6.40
N HIS A 106 -11.23 4.84 7.21
CA HIS A 106 -10.54 3.55 7.32
C HIS A 106 -11.49 2.43 7.73
N TYR A 107 -12.39 2.67 8.69
CA TYR A 107 -13.39 1.67 9.12
C TYR A 107 -14.37 1.23 8.02
N GLU A 108 -14.55 2.08 7.02
CA GLU A 108 -15.36 1.79 5.84
C GLU A 108 -14.55 1.18 4.69
N GLY A 109 -13.24 1.05 4.83
CA GLY A 109 -12.34 0.67 3.73
C GLY A 109 -12.21 1.74 2.63
N LYS A 110 -12.58 2.98 2.94
CA LYS A 110 -12.62 4.11 2.01
C LYS A 110 -11.45 5.08 2.18
N ALA A 111 -10.46 4.73 2.97
CA ALA A 111 -9.23 5.51 3.15
C ALA A 111 -7.99 4.62 3.09
N CYS A 112 -6.86 5.26 2.81
CA CYS A 112 -5.54 4.66 2.91
C CYS A 112 -4.52 5.71 3.34
N ASP A 113 -3.51 5.23 4.05
CA ASP A 113 -2.33 6.00 4.42
C ASP A 113 -1.14 5.46 3.64
N ILE A 114 -0.36 6.36 3.07
CA ILE A 114 0.86 6.02 2.33
C ILE A 114 2.05 6.76 2.93
N ALA A 115 3.11 6.03 3.18
CA ALA A 115 4.36 6.64 3.60
C ALA A 115 5.00 7.41 2.44
N GLY A 116 5.61 8.53 2.76
CA GLY A 116 6.33 9.34 1.79
C GLY A 116 6.67 10.71 2.33
N PRO A 117 7.71 11.34 1.81
CA PRO A 117 8.09 12.67 2.24
C PRO A 117 7.04 13.70 1.81
N LYS A 118 6.96 14.81 2.55
CA LYS A 118 5.96 15.87 2.31
C LYS A 118 6.07 16.50 0.92
N ASP A 119 7.27 16.57 0.37
CA ASP A 119 7.56 17.12 -0.94
C ASP A 119 7.16 16.18 -2.11
N LEU A 120 6.85 14.93 -1.84
CA LEU A 120 6.28 14.01 -2.84
C LEU A 120 5.01 14.57 -3.48
N ASN A 121 4.17 15.25 -2.69
CA ASN A 121 2.93 15.92 -3.09
C ASN A 121 2.08 15.13 -4.12
N PRO A 122 1.53 13.99 -3.73
CA PRO A 122 0.80 13.11 -4.65
C PRO A 122 -0.62 13.58 -4.98
N ASN A 123 -1.05 14.77 -4.55
CA ASN A 123 -2.43 15.26 -4.62
C ASN A 123 -3.04 15.25 -6.03
N GLU A 124 -2.29 15.68 -7.04
CA GLU A 124 -2.78 15.69 -8.43
C GLU A 124 -3.06 14.28 -8.95
N CYS A 125 -2.17 13.35 -8.66
CA CYS A 125 -2.36 11.94 -8.98
C CYS A 125 -3.51 11.33 -8.19
N ALA A 126 -3.61 11.60 -6.90
CA ALA A 126 -4.68 11.11 -6.04
C ALA A 126 -6.05 11.56 -6.56
N LYS A 127 -6.18 12.83 -6.91
CA LYS A 127 -7.40 13.38 -7.51
C LYS A 127 -7.77 12.71 -8.84
N LYS A 128 -6.82 12.54 -9.75
CA LYS A 128 -7.02 11.83 -11.02
C LYS A 128 -7.45 10.39 -10.83
N CYS A 129 -7.00 9.77 -9.76
CA CYS A 129 -7.29 8.37 -9.42
C CYS A 129 -8.59 8.16 -8.62
N GLY A 130 -9.33 9.23 -8.33
CA GLY A 130 -10.67 9.15 -7.72
C GLY A 130 -10.69 9.37 -6.21
N PHE A 131 -9.56 9.68 -5.58
CA PHE A 131 -9.60 10.22 -4.23
C PHE A 131 -10.21 11.62 -4.23
N THR A 132 -11.02 11.90 -3.24
CA THR A 132 -11.75 13.16 -3.17
C THR A 132 -11.22 14.10 -2.09
N HIS A 133 -10.56 13.55 -1.09
CA HIS A 133 -9.98 14.27 0.04
C HIS A 133 -8.61 13.67 0.38
N GLY A 134 -7.70 14.52 0.84
CA GLY A 134 -6.38 14.08 1.25
C GLY A 134 -5.57 15.17 1.93
N GLN A 135 -4.62 14.77 2.76
CA GLN A 135 -3.69 15.66 3.44
C GLN A 135 -2.41 14.93 3.84
N TYR A 136 -1.36 15.69 4.08
CA TYR A 136 -0.18 15.19 4.76
C TYR A 136 -0.40 15.28 6.27
N GLU A 137 -0.16 14.20 6.99
CA GLU A 137 -0.23 14.14 8.43
C GLU A 137 1.19 14.07 8.99
N ASP A 138 1.54 15.12 9.75
CA ASP A 138 2.86 15.33 10.34
C ASP A 138 2.79 15.03 11.83
N TYR A 139 3.62 14.07 12.29
CA TYR A 139 3.70 13.64 13.68
C TYR A 139 5.10 13.93 14.24
N PRO A 140 5.41 15.18 14.64
CA PRO A 140 6.75 15.61 15.04
C PRO A 140 7.36 14.70 16.12
N GLY A 141 8.49 14.09 15.79
CA GLY A 141 9.22 13.19 16.69
C GLY A 141 8.76 11.73 16.70
N GLU A 142 7.80 11.33 15.87
CA GLU A 142 7.25 9.98 15.84
C GLU A 142 7.42 9.37 14.47
N ASN A 143 8.23 9.30 13.74
CA ASN A 143 8.45 8.53 12.50
C ASN A 143 7.18 7.88 11.88
N LYS A 144 6.07 8.62 11.93
CA LYS A 144 4.72 8.19 11.51
C LYS A 144 4.10 9.11 10.44
N ASP A 145 4.88 10.04 9.92
CA ASP A 145 4.41 10.98 8.91
C ASP A 145 3.95 10.23 7.66
N HIS A 146 2.79 10.61 7.14
CA HIS A 146 2.22 9.95 5.99
C HIS A 146 1.25 10.86 5.22
N TRP A 147 0.92 10.46 4.01
CA TRP A 147 -0.18 11.02 3.23
C TRP A 147 -1.45 10.21 3.47
N HIS A 148 -2.49 10.88 3.95
CA HIS A 148 -3.82 10.31 4.12
C HIS A 148 -4.69 10.65 2.92
N TYR A 149 -5.35 9.66 2.31
CA TYR A 149 -6.29 9.83 1.21
C TYR A 149 -7.58 9.05 1.45
N GLN A 150 -8.72 9.66 1.06
CA GLN A 150 -10.03 9.03 1.23
C GLN A 150 -11.00 9.35 0.09
N ILE A 151 -12.00 8.48 -0.06
CA ILE A 151 -13.16 8.67 -0.94
C ILE A 151 -14.35 9.12 -0.10
N GLY A 152 -14.85 10.32 -0.37
CA GLY A 152 -15.92 10.96 0.38
C GLY A 152 -15.44 11.82 1.56
N PRO A 153 -16.29 12.72 2.07
CA PRO A 153 -15.95 13.62 3.18
C PRO A 153 -15.83 12.87 4.50
N GLY A 154 -14.97 13.34 5.40
CA GLY A 154 -14.82 12.81 6.76
C GLY A 154 -13.80 13.61 7.56
N LEU A 155 -13.97 13.65 8.88
CA LEU A 155 -13.08 14.13 9.95
C LEU A 155 -12.14 15.31 9.62
N GLY A 156 -12.63 16.33 8.89
CA GLY A 156 -11.83 17.53 8.62
C GLY A 156 -10.73 17.37 7.53
N VAL A 157 -10.66 16.24 6.86
CA VAL A 157 -9.70 16.04 5.74
C VAL A 157 -10.09 16.96 4.59
N PRO A 158 -9.19 17.80 4.08
CA PRO A 158 -9.49 18.76 3.03
C PRO A 158 -9.81 18.08 1.69
N LYS A 159 -10.62 18.76 0.89
CA LYS A 159 -10.92 18.34 -0.48
C LYS A 159 -9.70 18.54 -1.37
N LEU A 160 -9.42 17.57 -2.25
CA LEU A 160 -8.36 17.63 -3.27
C LEU A 160 -8.71 18.56 -4.45
#